data_2fd53fc7a22b212d0e1d0f63ed9e10ce
#
_entry.id   2fd53fc7a22b212d0e1d0f63ed9e10ce
#
_cell.length_a   1.000
_cell.length_b   1.000
_cell.length_c   1.000
_cell.angle_alpha   90.00
_cell.angle_beta   90.00
_cell.angle_gamma   90.00
#
_symmetry.space_group_name_H-M   'P 1'
#
loop_
_entity.id
_entity.type
_entity.pdbx_description
1 polymer ?
#
loop_
_entity_poly.entity_id
_entity_poly.type
_entity_poly.pdbx_seq_one_letter_code
_entity_poly.pdbx_strand_id
1 'polypeptide(L)'
;MRFELAGVGSRVAAALLDLFILWLAALALSIIYSWLDVGGSVARGWAAAIMVLLGFMLFWGYFVLFEVLNSGRTPGKQALGIRVVMDSGRPVTAGAAVIRNLVRLLDCYAFLFLPAMVMVFLTRSNQRLGDMAAGTIVVRDRPTAWAIGAKAQSEELVETGPPELSEDEFRLLDRFLGRVNELAPDVQSRIGRDLARRFEARIPRRTEDSNAYLVEVFTAEQTKRRSRFATRAQTGAVGRTTMTAERFLARKRDAWDAFHQRALRMERSGVGALPAGEIPKFAAQYREVAADLARARTYQLDQRVIEYLERVVSAGHNALYRTRRRVRTPIVEYLLGDFPAAVVQSRVYVLVAFLLFMLPAAAAYVMITERPGITEDVMPQGMINRAEQAAAREAEGRTYAQTGADERPFVAAAIITNNIQVSFGVFVGGLTCGLLTAWLLLLNGMMLGFGLGLFKNYGVLSYLTTFVAGHGVLELTAIFISAGAGFRLAKAIIAPGDRTRKDALIVEGRIAARMIGAVITLLAIAGTIEGLLSTSDAPATWKIGVSLATVLLLALYFASGRQYLRSRA
;
A
#
# COMPACT_ATOMS: atom_id res chain seq x y z
N MET A 1 -13.38 -17.10 0.30
CA MET A 1 -12.76 -16.93 1.64
C MET A 1 -13.45 -15.77 2.34
N ARG A 2 -13.97 -15.96 3.54
CA ARG A 2 -14.50 -14.88 4.37
C ARG A 2 -13.34 -14.40 5.26
N PHE A 3 -12.90 -13.17 5.07
CA PHE A 3 -11.88 -12.56 5.93
C PHE A 3 -12.58 -11.85 7.10
N GLU A 4 -12.06 -12.02 8.32
CA GLU A 4 -12.45 -11.17 9.43
C GLU A 4 -11.79 -9.80 9.26
N LEU A 5 -12.60 -8.76 9.07
CA LEU A 5 -12.10 -7.40 8.95
C LEU A 5 -11.60 -6.87 10.30
N ALA A 6 -10.47 -6.17 10.27
CA ALA A 6 -9.95 -5.51 11.47
C ALA A 6 -10.87 -4.33 11.85
N GLY A 7 -11.31 -4.32 13.11
CA GLY A 7 -12.08 -3.21 13.67
C GLY A 7 -11.27 -1.91 13.76
N VAL A 8 -11.99 -0.76 13.90
CA VAL A 8 -11.37 0.57 14.01
C VAL A 8 -10.39 0.64 15.18
N GLY A 9 -10.78 0.12 16.36
CA GLY A 9 -9.94 0.17 17.57
C GLY A 9 -8.59 -0.52 17.41
N SER A 10 -8.54 -1.71 16.77
CA SER A 10 -7.27 -2.42 16.53
C SER A 10 -6.39 -1.67 15.51
N ARG A 11 -6.99 -0.98 14.54
CA ARG A 11 -6.26 -0.19 13.53
C ARG A 11 -5.66 1.07 14.15
N VAL A 12 -6.42 1.76 15.02
CA VAL A 12 -5.95 2.95 15.75
C VAL A 12 -4.83 2.57 16.71
N ALA A 13 -5.01 1.51 17.51
CA ALA A 13 -3.98 1.05 18.43
C ALA A 13 -2.68 0.63 17.69
N ALA A 14 -2.79 -0.04 16.52
CA ALA A 14 -1.63 -0.36 15.69
C ALA A 14 -0.93 0.90 15.19
N ALA A 15 -1.70 1.91 14.74
CA ALA A 15 -1.14 3.16 14.26
C ALA A 15 -0.43 3.96 15.37
N LEU A 16 -1.01 3.99 16.59
CA LEU A 16 -0.39 4.64 17.75
C LEU A 16 0.92 3.95 18.15
N LEU A 17 0.96 2.62 18.13
CA LEU A 17 2.18 1.87 18.40
C LEU A 17 3.25 2.13 17.33
N ASP A 18 2.88 2.16 16.06
CA ASP A 18 3.79 2.50 14.97
C ASP A 18 4.32 3.94 15.10
N LEU A 19 3.46 4.91 15.47
CA LEU A 19 3.87 6.30 15.73
C LEU A 19 4.82 6.41 16.92
N PHE A 20 4.58 5.65 17.97
CA PHE A 20 5.48 5.60 19.12
C PHE A 20 6.86 5.03 18.76
N ILE A 21 6.90 3.97 17.94
CA ILE A 21 8.17 3.42 17.43
C ILE A 21 8.90 4.46 16.55
N LEU A 22 8.18 5.16 15.68
CA LEU A 22 8.76 6.24 14.86
C LEU A 22 9.29 7.38 15.72
N TRP A 23 8.58 7.77 16.77
CA TRP A 23 9.03 8.80 17.71
C TRP A 23 10.32 8.37 18.45
N LEU A 24 10.38 7.12 18.93
CA LEU A 24 11.59 6.57 19.55
C LEU A 24 12.77 6.55 18.57
N ALA A 25 12.52 6.16 17.32
CA ALA A 25 13.56 6.13 16.30
C ALA A 25 14.05 7.55 15.95
N ALA A 26 13.16 8.54 15.86
CA ALA A 26 13.52 9.94 15.66
C ALA A 26 14.31 10.50 16.84
N LEU A 27 13.91 10.17 18.07
CA LEU A 27 14.64 10.53 19.28
C LEU A 27 16.05 9.91 19.28
N ALA A 28 16.17 8.65 18.94
CA ALA A 28 17.46 7.96 18.85
C ALA A 28 18.36 8.61 17.79
N LEU A 29 17.82 8.96 16.60
CA LEU A 29 18.55 9.69 15.57
C LEU A 29 19.04 11.06 16.07
N SER A 30 18.19 11.79 16.79
CA SER A 30 18.56 13.09 17.37
C SER A 30 19.68 12.96 18.40
N ILE A 31 19.62 11.96 19.26
CA ILE A 31 20.66 11.66 20.24
C ILE A 31 21.96 11.26 19.54
N ILE A 32 21.91 10.37 18.56
CA ILE A 32 23.08 9.96 17.78
C ILE A 32 23.72 11.19 17.13
N TYR A 33 22.92 12.07 16.52
CA TYR A 33 23.42 13.30 15.90
C TYR A 33 24.10 14.22 16.92
N SER A 34 23.54 14.38 18.13
CA SER A 34 24.10 15.21 19.19
C SER A 34 25.43 14.66 19.75
N TRP A 35 25.64 13.34 19.65
CA TRP A 35 26.85 12.66 20.12
C TRP A 35 27.92 12.50 19.02
N LEU A 36 27.54 12.71 17.75
CA LEU A 36 28.47 12.69 16.62
C LEU A 36 29.37 13.92 16.69
N ASP A 37 30.54 13.76 17.29
CA ASP A 37 31.61 14.75 17.22
C ASP A 37 32.30 14.69 15.84
N VAL A 38 31.59 15.23 14.83
CA VAL A 38 32.08 15.24 13.45
C VAL A 38 33.05 16.40 13.33
N GLY A 39 34.33 16.10 13.26
CA GLY A 39 35.39 17.12 13.10
C GLY A 39 35.23 17.92 11.80
N GLY A 40 35.25 19.26 11.94
CA GLY A 40 35.14 20.20 10.83
C GLY A 40 33.70 20.56 10.41
N SER A 41 33.54 21.78 9.91
CA SER A 41 32.22 22.33 9.55
C SER A 41 31.58 21.63 8.37
N VAL A 42 32.32 21.25 7.34
CA VAL A 42 31.84 20.54 6.14
C VAL A 42 31.29 19.14 6.50
N ALA A 43 32.00 18.42 7.37
CA ALA A 43 31.56 17.09 7.80
C ALA A 43 30.25 17.18 8.62
N ARG A 44 30.08 18.21 9.43
CA ARG A 44 28.82 18.51 10.16
C ARG A 44 27.67 18.80 9.20
N GLY A 45 27.89 19.55 8.12
CA GLY A 45 26.88 19.81 7.09
C GLY A 45 26.39 18.54 6.40
N TRP A 46 27.28 17.61 6.07
CA TRP A 46 26.91 16.31 5.52
C TRP A 46 26.16 15.43 6.55
N ALA A 47 26.60 15.43 7.79
CA ALA A 47 25.90 14.72 8.86
C ALA A 47 24.47 15.25 9.05
N ALA A 48 24.29 16.57 9.05
CA ALA A 48 22.96 17.19 9.12
C ALA A 48 22.09 16.83 7.91
N ALA A 49 22.63 16.85 6.68
CA ALA A 49 21.93 16.44 5.48
C ALA A 49 21.46 14.97 5.54
N ILE A 50 22.36 14.08 5.96
CA ILE A 50 22.04 12.66 6.15
C ILE A 50 20.93 12.49 7.18
N MET A 51 20.97 13.22 8.29
CA MET A 51 19.92 13.16 9.32
C MET A 51 18.56 13.64 8.81
N VAL A 52 18.51 14.71 8.01
CA VAL A 52 17.28 15.18 7.35
C VAL A 52 16.72 14.08 6.44
N LEU A 53 17.56 13.48 5.58
CA LEU A 53 17.15 12.43 4.66
C LEU A 53 16.73 11.16 5.39
N LEU A 54 17.44 10.75 6.44
CA LEU A 54 17.06 9.59 7.26
C LEU A 54 15.75 9.84 8.00
N GLY A 55 15.54 11.02 8.58
CA GLY A 55 14.28 11.40 9.21
C GLY A 55 13.12 11.38 8.21
N PHE A 56 13.33 11.90 7.01
CA PHE A 56 12.38 11.85 5.91
C PHE A 56 12.07 10.40 5.51
N MET A 57 13.10 9.58 5.30
CA MET A 57 12.95 8.17 4.96
C MET A 57 12.25 7.38 6.08
N LEU A 58 12.57 7.66 7.33
CA LEU A 58 11.92 7.04 8.48
C LEU A 58 10.42 7.37 8.49
N PHE A 59 10.05 8.63 8.32
CA PHE A 59 8.66 9.06 8.35
C PHE A 59 7.84 8.51 7.17
N TRP A 60 8.39 8.56 5.95
CA TRP A 60 7.71 8.19 4.72
C TRP A 60 7.89 6.73 4.34
N GLY A 61 9.11 6.22 4.50
CA GLY A 61 9.50 4.89 4.07
C GLY A 61 9.07 3.76 5.01
N TYR A 62 9.00 4.03 6.31
CA TYR A 62 8.70 3.02 7.33
C TYR A 62 7.49 2.14 6.97
N PHE A 63 6.36 2.74 6.72
CA PHE A 63 5.12 1.99 6.46
C PHE A 63 5.16 1.25 5.12
N VAL A 64 5.70 1.89 4.09
CA VAL A 64 5.85 1.26 2.76
C VAL A 64 6.79 0.08 2.85
N LEU A 65 7.95 0.27 3.47
CA LEU A 65 8.99 -0.74 3.61
C LEU A 65 8.47 -1.98 4.37
N PHE A 66 7.90 -1.76 5.55
CA PHE A 66 7.39 -2.86 6.36
C PHE A 66 6.20 -3.57 5.72
N GLU A 67 5.26 -2.86 5.10
CA GLU A 67 4.13 -3.49 4.42
C GLU A 67 4.57 -4.33 3.20
N VAL A 68 5.61 -3.90 2.48
CA VAL A 68 6.14 -4.64 1.33
C VAL A 68 6.97 -5.85 1.78
N LEU A 69 7.90 -5.66 2.74
CA LEU A 69 8.83 -6.70 3.16
C LEU A 69 8.19 -7.73 4.11
N ASN A 70 7.25 -7.29 4.96
CA ASN A 70 6.62 -8.13 5.98
C ASN A 70 5.16 -8.49 5.63
N SER A 71 4.88 -8.77 4.35
CA SER A 71 3.59 -9.30 3.87
C SER A 71 2.36 -8.51 4.37
N GLY A 72 2.44 -7.17 4.36
CA GLY A 72 1.36 -6.27 4.75
C GLY A 72 1.31 -5.94 6.25
N ARG A 73 2.38 -6.21 7.01
CA ARG A 73 2.44 -5.96 8.44
C ARG A 73 3.49 -4.91 8.78
N THR A 74 3.12 -3.91 9.58
CA THR A 74 4.06 -3.09 10.33
C THR A 74 4.28 -3.69 11.72
N PRO A 75 5.31 -3.29 12.48
CA PRO A 75 5.48 -3.74 13.87
C PRO A 75 4.22 -3.55 14.72
N GLY A 76 3.55 -2.39 14.65
CA GLY A 76 2.31 -2.14 15.36
C GLY A 76 1.16 -3.04 14.90
N LYS A 77 1.03 -3.31 13.61
CA LYS A 77 0.04 -4.25 13.07
C LYS A 77 0.33 -5.68 13.49
N GLN A 78 1.58 -6.08 13.51
CA GLN A 78 2.00 -7.41 13.93
C GLN A 78 1.68 -7.66 15.40
N ALA A 79 1.92 -6.67 16.28
CA ALA A 79 1.60 -6.75 17.72
C ALA A 79 0.10 -6.95 17.97
N LEU A 80 -0.76 -6.40 17.12
CA LEU A 80 -2.21 -6.50 17.23
C LEU A 80 -2.84 -7.61 16.35
N GLY A 81 -2.03 -8.45 15.72
CA GLY A 81 -2.48 -9.56 14.89
C GLY A 81 -3.35 -9.11 13.72
N ILE A 82 -3.01 -8.01 13.05
CA ILE A 82 -3.68 -7.52 11.85
C ILE A 82 -2.70 -7.35 10.68
N ARG A 83 -3.20 -7.53 9.46
CA ARG A 83 -2.40 -7.34 8.25
C ARG A 83 -3.20 -6.73 7.10
N VAL A 84 -2.49 -6.11 6.19
CA VAL A 84 -3.02 -5.59 4.92
C VAL A 84 -2.95 -6.67 3.85
N VAL A 85 -4.04 -6.83 3.12
CA VAL A 85 -4.12 -7.70 1.95
C VAL A 85 -4.85 -6.97 0.83
N MET A 86 -4.67 -7.41 -0.41
CA MET A 86 -5.49 -6.94 -1.53
C MET A 86 -6.94 -7.41 -1.34
N ASP A 87 -7.91 -6.72 -1.91
CA ASP A 87 -9.34 -7.13 -1.92
C ASP A 87 -9.54 -8.56 -2.42
N SER A 88 -8.64 -9.02 -3.30
CA SER A 88 -8.61 -10.40 -3.83
C SER A 88 -8.03 -11.43 -2.85
N GLY A 89 -7.60 -11.02 -1.65
CA GLY A 89 -6.93 -11.86 -0.67
C GLY A 89 -5.44 -12.14 -0.95
N ARG A 90 -4.87 -11.57 -2.01
CA ARG A 90 -3.43 -11.69 -2.32
C ARG A 90 -2.59 -10.80 -1.39
N PRO A 91 -1.30 -11.09 -1.22
CA PRO A 91 -0.39 -10.17 -0.53
C PRO A 91 -0.41 -8.78 -1.16
N VAL A 92 -0.19 -7.76 -0.33
CA VAL A 92 -0.12 -6.36 -0.79
C VAL A 92 1.04 -6.20 -1.79
N THR A 93 0.80 -5.46 -2.89
CA THR A 93 1.85 -5.12 -3.85
C THR A 93 2.58 -3.84 -3.44
N ALA A 94 3.83 -3.66 -3.88
CA ALA A 94 4.60 -2.45 -3.60
C ALA A 94 3.85 -1.17 -4.05
N GLY A 95 3.25 -1.17 -5.25
CA GLY A 95 2.45 -0.04 -5.73
C GLY A 95 1.23 0.25 -4.86
N ALA A 96 0.53 -0.78 -4.40
CA ALA A 96 -0.60 -0.60 -3.48
C ALA A 96 -0.15 -0.07 -2.11
N ALA A 97 0.99 -0.55 -1.58
CA ALA A 97 1.56 -0.04 -0.33
C ALA A 97 1.97 1.44 -0.47
N VAL A 98 2.57 1.84 -1.59
CA VAL A 98 2.93 3.24 -1.86
C VAL A 98 1.68 4.12 -1.91
N ILE A 99 0.69 3.80 -2.76
CA ILE A 99 -0.56 4.58 -2.87
C ILE A 99 -1.23 4.72 -1.51
N ARG A 100 -1.40 3.63 -0.80
CA ARG A 100 -2.06 3.57 0.50
C ARG A 100 -1.38 4.45 1.55
N ASN A 101 -0.05 4.45 1.57
CA ASN A 101 0.72 5.23 2.54
C ASN A 101 0.93 6.68 2.12
N LEU A 102 0.95 6.99 0.83
CA LEU A 102 0.87 8.36 0.34
C LEU A 102 -0.48 9.02 0.73
N VAL A 103 -1.59 8.31 0.52
CA VAL A 103 -2.92 8.81 0.89
C VAL A 103 -3.08 8.99 2.40
N ARG A 104 -2.30 8.27 3.22
CA ARG A 104 -2.26 8.50 4.68
C ARG A 104 -1.89 9.94 5.08
N LEU A 105 -1.24 10.69 4.19
CA LEU A 105 -0.99 12.11 4.41
C LEU A 105 -2.26 12.93 4.60
N LEU A 106 -3.31 12.66 3.81
CA LEU A 106 -4.59 13.31 4.04
C LEU A 106 -5.13 13.02 5.43
N ASP A 107 -4.92 11.79 5.89
CA ASP A 107 -5.34 11.39 7.22
C ASP A 107 -4.57 12.16 8.32
N CYS A 108 -3.30 12.53 8.06
CA CYS A 108 -2.44 13.24 9.02
C CYS A 108 -2.56 14.77 8.94
N TYR A 109 -2.67 15.34 7.73
CA TYR A 109 -2.65 16.80 7.52
C TYR A 109 -4.03 17.46 7.61
N ALA A 110 -5.09 16.76 7.28
CA ALA A 110 -6.45 17.30 7.30
C ALA A 110 -7.21 16.83 8.55
N PHE A 111 -6.90 17.39 9.71
CA PHE A 111 -7.66 17.16 10.96
C PHE A 111 -7.40 15.81 11.68
N LEU A 112 -6.16 15.50 12.09
CA LEU A 112 -5.89 14.51 13.12
C LEU A 112 -6.64 13.18 12.95
N PHE A 113 -6.55 12.54 11.78
CA PHE A 113 -7.18 11.25 11.46
C PHE A 113 -8.72 11.23 11.38
N LEU A 114 -9.42 12.35 11.60
CA LEU A 114 -10.88 12.40 11.57
C LEU A 114 -11.49 11.92 10.23
N PRO A 115 -11.02 12.34 9.04
CA PRO A 115 -11.57 11.86 7.77
C PRO A 115 -11.38 10.35 7.59
N ALA A 116 -10.23 9.81 7.99
CA ALA A 116 -9.96 8.37 7.92
C ALA A 116 -10.87 7.57 8.85
N MET A 117 -11.08 8.05 10.08
CA MET A 117 -12.00 7.42 11.02
C MET A 117 -13.44 7.42 10.47
N VAL A 118 -13.93 8.57 10.01
CA VAL A 118 -15.28 8.68 9.45
C VAL A 118 -15.46 7.73 8.27
N MET A 119 -14.49 7.66 7.35
CA MET A 119 -14.58 6.77 6.20
C MET A 119 -14.56 5.28 6.58
N VAL A 120 -13.79 4.89 7.59
CA VAL A 120 -13.77 3.50 8.09
C VAL A 120 -15.13 3.12 8.69
N PHE A 121 -15.84 4.06 9.35
CA PHE A 121 -17.19 3.82 9.86
C PHE A 121 -18.25 3.78 8.75
N LEU A 122 -18.12 4.62 7.72
CA LEU A 122 -19.11 4.72 6.64
C LEU A 122 -19.00 3.58 5.62
N THR A 123 -17.84 2.91 5.51
CA THR A 123 -17.64 1.84 4.52
C THR A 123 -17.95 0.46 5.10
N ARG A 124 -18.73 -0.35 4.36
CA ARG A 124 -19.05 -1.73 4.75
C ARG A 124 -17.82 -2.64 4.94
N SER A 125 -16.69 -2.28 4.36
CA SER A 125 -15.42 -3.01 4.39
C SER A 125 -14.41 -2.38 5.36
N ASN A 126 -14.82 -1.44 6.20
CA ASN A 126 -13.94 -0.69 7.12
C ASN A 126 -12.68 -0.13 6.42
N GLN A 127 -12.83 0.38 5.19
CA GLN A 127 -11.73 0.90 4.38
C GLN A 127 -11.60 2.41 4.57
N ARG A 128 -10.36 2.90 4.74
CA ARG A 128 -10.04 4.33 4.63
C ARG A 128 -9.81 4.70 3.15
N LEU A 129 -9.71 6.00 2.82
CA LEU A 129 -9.50 6.48 1.45
C LEU A 129 -8.28 5.82 0.78
N GLY A 130 -7.17 5.69 1.52
CA GLY A 130 -5.97 5.01 1.04
C GLY A 130 -6.17 3.53 0.74
N ASP A 131 -6.96 2.83 1.55
CA ASP A 131 -7.29 1.42 1.32
C ASP A 131 -8.12 1.25 0.05
N MET A 132 -9.10 2.16 -0.17
CA MET A 132 -9.94 2.16 -1.38
C MET A 132 -9.14 2.46 -2.64
N ALA A 133 -8.31 3.50 -2.61
CA ALA A 133 -7.46 3.88 -3.75
C ALA A 133 -6.44 2.79 -4.13
N ALA A 134 -5.97 2.02 -3.14
CA ALA A 134 -5.01 0.93 -3.33
C ALA A 134 -5.68 -0.44 -3.61
N GLY A 135 -7.00 -0.58 -3.47
CA GLY A 135 -7.72 -1.85 -3.58
C GLY A 135 -7.30 -2.85 -2.50
N THR A 136 -7.18 -2.40 -1.25
CA THR A 136 -6.72 -3.21 -0.11
C THR A 136 -7.74 -3.23 1.02
N ILE A 137 -7.66 -4.26 1.86
CA ILE A 137 -8.42 -4.41 3.11
C ILE A 137 -7.48 -4.75 4.26
N VAL A 138 -7.85 -4.42 5.49
CA VAL A 138 -7.12 -4.84 6.69
C VAL A 138 -7.88 -5.96 7.36
N VAL A 139 -7.22 -7.10 7.52
CA VAL A 139 -7.81 -8.32 8.09
C VAL A 139 -7.13 -8.70 9.40
N ARG A 140 -7.85 -9.38 10.27
CA ARG A 140 -7.26 -10.01 11.45
C ARG A 140 -6.45 -11.24 11.04
N ASP A 141 -5.26 -11.33 11.56
CA ASP A 141 -4.34 -12.45 11.37
C ASP A 141 -4.44 -13.37 12.58
N ARG A 142 -5.65 -13.87 12.82
CA ARG A 142 -5.79 -14.93 13.83
C ARG A 142 -5.22 -16.20 13.23
N PRO A 143 -4.31 -16.91 13.93
CA PRO A 143 -4.17 -18.33 13.70
C PRO A 143 -5.57 -18.89 13.93
N THR A 144 -6.15 -19.48 12.91
CA THR A 144 -7.46 -20.12 13.00
C THR A 144 -7.38 -21.01 14.21
N ALA A 145 -8.31 -20.88 15.17
CA ALA A 145 -8.39 -21.71 16.37
C ALA A 145 -8.44 -23.22 16.07
N TRP A 146 -8.55 -23.56 14.81
CA TRP A 146 -8.39 -24.88 14.22
C TRP A 146 -7.01 -25.53 14.45
N ALA A 147 -5.94 -24.75 14.55
CA ALA A 147 -4.59 -25.29 14.71
C ALA A 147 -4.25 -25.62 16.18
N ILE A 148 -4.96 -25.02 17.13
CA ILE A 148 -4.71 -25.25 18.58
C ILE A 148 -5.53 -26.45 19.08
N GLY A 149 -6.73 -26.70 18.52
CA GLY A 149 -7.54 -27.86 18.83
C GLY A 149 -7.03 -29.18 18.25
N ALA A 150 -6.28 -29.14 17.13
CA ALA A 150 -5.80 -30.35 16.45
C ALA A 150 -4.54 -30.97 17.08
N LYS A 151 -3.84 -30.24 17.95
CA LYS A 151 -2.60 -30.75 18.59
C LYS A 151 -2.77 -31.28 20.02
N ALA A 152 -3.95 -31.08 20.62
CA ALA A 152 -4.21 -31.48 22.01
C ALA A 152 -5.15 -32.68 22.19
N GLN A 153 -5.60 -33.33 21.09
CA GLN A 153 -6.55 -34.45 21.19
C GLN A 153 -6.13 -35.64 20.34
N SER A 154 -4.93 -36.12 20.52
CA SER A 154 -4.50 -37.42 19.96
C SER A 154 -4.39 -38.49 21.05
N GLU A 155 -5.08 -38.37 22.16
CA GLU A 155 -5.19 -39.49 23.12
C GLU A 155 -6.45 -39.32 23.98
N GLU A 156 -7.26 -40.44 23.94
CA GLU A 156 -8.27 -40.88 24.88
C GLU A 156 -9.73 -40.46 24.71
N LEU A 157 -10.51 -41.56 24.75
CA LEU A 157 -11.94 -41.76 24.97
C LEU A 157 -12.85 -41.73 23.76
N VAL A 158 -12.99 -42.88 23.15
CA VAL A 158 -14.15 -43.24 22.30
C VAL A 158 -15.38 -43.34 23.19
N GLU A 159 -16.08 -42.25 23.45
CA GLU A 159 -17.44 -42.29 23.96
C GLU A 159 -18.38 -42.72 22.83
N THR A 160 -18.76 -43.98 22.84
CA THR A 160 -19.75 -44.54 21.91
C THR A 160 -21.15 -44.40 22.51
N GLY A 161 -21.96 -43.50 21.95
CA GLY A 161 -23.37 -43.32 22.34
C GLY A 161 -24.15 -42.46 21.35
N PRO A 162 -25.48 -42.44 21.40
CA PRO A 162 -26.29 -41.53 20.59
C PRO A 162 -26.08 -40.08 21.11
N PRO A 163 -26.21 -39.07 20.21
CA PRO A 163 -26.20 -37.66 20.64
C PRO A 163 -27.32 -37.38 21.63
N GLU A 164 -27.01 -36.65 22.69
CA GLU A 164 -27.95 -36.29 23.74
C GLU A 164 -28.65 -34.96 23.51
N LEU A 165 -27.98 -34.06 22.72
CA LEU A 165 -28.55 -32.81 22.30
C LEU A 165 -29.24 -32.93 20.95
N SER A 166 -30.38 -32.25 20.78
CA SER A 166 -31.02 -32.06 19.49
C SER A 166 -30.13 -31.24 18.54
N GLU A 167 -30.44 -31.28 17.24
CA GLU A 167 -29.68 -30.51 16.25
C GLU A 167 -29.74 -29.00 16.49
N ASP A 168 -30.88 -28.49 16.96
CA ASP A 168 -31.07 -27.08 17.23
C ASP A 168 -30.34 -26.66 18.53
N GLU A 169 -30.30 -27.50 19.54
CA GLU A 169 -29.55 -27.29 20.78
C GLU A 169 -28.05 -27.31 20.53
N PHE A 170 -27.59 -28.25 19.72
CA PHE A 170 -26.17 -28.29 19.31
C PHE A 170 -25.77 -27.03 18.52
N ARG A 171 -26.57 -26.57 17.58
CA ARG A 171 -26.35 -25.33 16.85
C ARG A 171 -26.39 -24.09 17.73
N LEU A 172 -27.25 -24.10 18.78
CA LEU A 172 -27.32 -23.01 19.73
C LEU A 172 -26.01 -22.94 20.57
N LEU A 173 -25.54 -24.10 21.03
CA LEU A 173 -24.30 -24.24 21.77
C LEU A 173 -23.08 -23.84 20.94
N ASP A 174 -23.01 -24.29 19.69
CA ASP A 174 -21.95 -23.92 18.73
C ASP A 174 -21.89 -22.39 18.51
N ARG A 175 -23.05 -21.75 18.30
CA ARG A 175 -23.14 -20.30 18.16
C ARG A 175 -22.73 -19.53 19.42
N PHE A 176 -23.09 -20.03 20.59
CA PHE A 176 -22.71 -19.41 21.87
C PHE A 176 -21.19 -19.51 22.06
N LEU A 177 -20.61 -20.70 21.93
CA LEU A 177 -19.16 -20.92 22.11
C LEU A 177 -18.35 -20.18 21.05
N GLY A 178 -18.85 -20.07 19.82
CA GLY A 178 -18.20 -19.28 18.77
C GLY A 178 -18.14 -17.78 19.03
N ARG A 179 -19.01 -17.25 19.91
CA ARG A 179 -19.11 -15.82 20.22
C ARG A 179 -18.82 -15.50 21.68
N VAL A 180 -18.50 -16.47 22.49
CA VAL A 180 -18.32 -16.30 23.96
C VAL A 180 -17.32 -15.19 24.31
N ASN A 181 -16.23 -15.05 23.55
CA ASN A 181 -15.22 -14.03 23.76
C ASN A 181 -15.61 -12.62 23.24
N GLU A 182 -16.76 -12.50 22.56
CA GLU A 182 -17.26 -11.22 22.03
C GLU A 182 -18.34 -10.63 22.96
N LEU A 183 -18.84 -11.41 23.90
CA LEU A 183 -19.87 -11.01 24.86
C LEU A 183 -19.25 -10.33 26.08
N ALA A 184 -19.96 -9.34 26.63
CA ALA A 184 -19.59 -8.74 27.91
C ALA A 184 -19.61 -9.80 29.03
N PRO A 185 -18.71 -9.75 30.03
CA PRO A 185 -18.53 -10.81 31.04
C PRO A 185 -19.81 -11.18 31.81
N ASP A 186 -20.67 -10.19 32.09
CA ASP A 186 -21.96 -10.36 32.76
C ASP A 186 -22.98 -11.10 31.86
N VAL A 187 -23.03 -10.76 30.57
CA VAL A 187 -23.88 -11.41 29.56
C VAL A 187 -23.41 -12.85 29.31
N GLN A 188 -22.09 -13.04 29.17
CA GLN A 188 -21.47 -14.35 29.01
C GLN A 188 -21.83 -15.29 30.17
N SER A 189 -21.67 -14.81 31.41
CA SER A 189 -21.96 -15.59 32.61
C SER A 189 -23.44 -15.92 32.79
N ARG A 190 -24.34 -15.02 32.35
CA ARG A 190 -25.78 -15.24 32.41
C ARG A 190 -26.22 -16.28 31.39
N ILE A 191 -25.84 -16.09 30.10
CA ILE A 191 -26.21 -17.02 29.04
C ILE A 191 -25.56 -18.39 29.27
N GLY A 192 -24.30 -18.43 29.69
CA GLY A 192 -23.58 -19.68 30.02
C GLY A 192 -24.29 -20.47 31.12
N ARG A 193 -24.74 -19.82 32.20
CA ARG A 193 -25.51 -20.48 33.25
C ARG A 193 -26.87 -20.98 32.80
N ASP A 194 -27.58 -20.22 31.98
CA ASP A 194 -28.91 -20.60 31.49
C ASP A 194 -28.83 -21.81 30.54
N LEU A 195 -27.82 -21.86 29.65
CA LEU A 195 -27.54 -23.01 28.80
C LEU A 195 -27.09 -24.23 29.60
N ALA A 196 -26.21 -24.05 30.59
CA ALA A 196 -25.76 -25.14 31.44
C ALA A 196 -26.93 -25.80 32.18
N ARG A 197 -27.78 -25.01 32.84
CA ARG A 197 -29.01 -25.54 33.50
C ARG A 197 -29.91 -26.34 32.59
N ARG A 198 -30.03 -25.88 31.34
CA ARG A 198 -30.87 -26.58 30.34
C ARG A 198 -30.31 -27.95 29.98
N PHE A 199 -29.00 -28.11 29.94
CA PHE A 199 -28.34 -29.36 29.56
C PHE A 199 -28.06 -30.26 30.77
N GLU A 200 -27.90 -29.74 31.98
CA GLU A 200 -27.68 -30.47 33.22
C GLU A 200 -28.78 -31.53 33.49
N ALA A 201 -30.01 -31.32 33.02
CA ALA A 201 -31.10 -32.26 33.18
C ALA A 201 -30.86 -33.59 32.42
N ARG A 202 -29.98 -33.60 31.41
CA ARG A 202 -29.69 -34.76 30.54
C ARG A 202 -28.21 -35.18 30.59
N ILE A 203 -27.31 -34.23 30.77
CA ILE A 203 -25.87 -34.47 30.77
C ILE A 203 -25.33 -34.06 32.12
N PRO A 204 -24.84 -34.99 32.94
CA PRO A 204 -24.38 -34.65 34.33
C PRO A 204 -23.19 -33.72 34.28
N ARG A 205 -23.23 -32.71 35.15
CA ARG A 205 -22.19 -31.71 35.26
C ARG A 205 -21.00 -32.25 36.06
N ARG A 206 -19.79 -32.13 35.50
CA ARG A 206 -18.53 -32.56 36.13
C ARG A 206 -17.66 -31.37 36.63
N THR A 207 -17.96 -30.13 36.18
CA THR A 207 -17.17 -28.93 36.42
C THR A 207 -18.06 -27.83 37.00
N GLU A 208 -17.57 -27.08 38.02
CA GLU A 208 -18.34 -25.98 38.62
C GLU A 208 -18.51 -24.78 37.67
N ASP A 209 -17.54 -24.52 36.79
CA ASP A 209 -17.63 -23.45 35.80
C ASP A 209 -18.60 -23.84 34.68
N SER A 210 -19.63 -23.00 34.50
CA SER A 210 -20.66 -23.19 33.46
C SER A 210 -20.09 -23.17 32.03
N ASN A 211 -19.08 -22.35 31.77
CA ASN A 211 -18.48 -22.28 30.43
C ASN A 211 -17.58 -23.48 30.15
N ALA A 212 -16.81 -23.93 31.14
CA ALA A 212 -16.01 -25.16 31.02
C ALA A 212 -16.90 -26.39 30.79
N TYR A 213 -18.02 -26.49 31.53
CA TYR A 213 -19.03 -27.52 31.32
C TYR A 213 -19.62 -27.52 29.90
N LEU A 214 -19.96 -26.34 29.37
CA LEU A 214 -20.51 -26.23 28.01
C LEU A 214 -19.50 -26.61 26.94
N VAL A 215 -18.21 -26.34 27.13
CA VAL A 215 -17.13 -26.79 26.25
C VAL A 215 -16.98 -28.31 26.29
N GLU A 216 -17.06 -28.92 27.47
CA GLU A 216 -17.01 -30.38 27.66
C GLU A 216 -18.18 -31.04 26.94
N VAL A 217 -19.41 -30.56 27.16
CA VAL A 217 -20.64 -31.04 26.49
C VAL A 217 -20.53 -30.92 24.97
N PHE A 218 -20.03 -29.78 24.47
CA PHE A 218 -19.85 -29.57 23.03
C PHE A 218 -18.87 -30.57 22.43
N THR A 219 -17.75 -30.81 23.10
CA THR A 219 -16.70 -31.72 22.63
C THR A 219 -17.20 -33.17 22.60
N ALA A 220 -17.88 -33.60 23.66
CA ALA A 220 -18.48 -34.94 23.75
C ALA A 220 -19.54 -35.15 22.66
N GLU A 221 -20.47 -34.20 22.48
CA GLU A 221 -21.51 -34.24 21.47
C GLU A 221 -20.92 -34.22 20.04
N GLN A 222 -19.91 -33.44 19.80
CA GLN A 222 -19.20 -33.40 18.52
C GLN A 222 -18.56 -34.78 18.22
N THR A 223 -17.95 -35.40 19.22
CA THR A 223 -17.35 -36.75 19.09
C THR A 223 -18.39 -37.82 18.83
N LYS A 224 -19.51 -37.82 19.58
CA LYS A 224 -20.64 -38.75 19.38
C LYS A 224 -21.23 -38.59 17.98
N ARG A 225 -21.38 -37.39 17.47
CA ARG A 225 -21.88 -37.10 16.10
C ARG A 225 -20.89 -37.56 15.03
N ARG A 226 -19.58 -37.34 15.23
CA ARG A 226 -18.54 -37.84 14.30
C ARG A 226 -18.49 -39.37 14.27
N SER A 227 -18.53 -40.04 15.43
CA SER A 227 -18.52 -41.51 15.50
C SER A 227 -19.73 -42.13 14.82
N ARG A 228 -20.92 -41.51 14.94
CA ARG A 228 -22.16 -41.97 14.30
C ARG A 228 -22.10 -41.88 12.77
N PHE A 229 -21.46 -40.87 12.22
CA PHE A 229 -21.20 -40.81 10.78
C PHE A 229 -20.17 -41.85 10.34
N ALA A 230 -19.14 -42.10 11.15
CA ALA A 230 -18.12 -43.14 10.89
C ALA A 230 -18.74 -44.54 10.99
N THR A 231 -19.58 -44.85 12.00
CA THR A 231 -20.24 -46.13 12.19
C THR A 231 -21.31 -46.39 11.10
N ARG A 232 -22.05 -45.36 10.67
CA ARG A 232 -23.02 -45.48 9.57
C ARG A 232 -22.33 -45.67 8.22
N ALA A 233 -21.11 -45.14 8.07
CA ALA A 233 -20.24 -45.42 6.94
C ALA A 233 -19.69 -46.87 6.99
N GLN A 234 -19.40 -47.41 8.17
CA GLN A 234 -18.87 -48.77 8.36
C GLN A 234 -19.93 -49.87 8.22
N THR A 235 -21.13 -49.68 8.74
CA THR A 235 -22.18 -50.72 8.71
C THR A 235 -22.98 -50.81 7.41
N GLY A 236 -22.99 -49.77 6.59
CA GLY A 236 -23.70 -49.76 5.29
C GLY A 236 -22.84 -49.87 4.06
N ALA A 237 -21.51 -49.77 4.17
CA ALA A 237 -20.62 -49.50 3.05
C ALA A 237 -19.40 -50.42 2.90
N VAL A 238 -19.13 -51.29 3.87
CA VAL A 238 -17.86 -52.07 3.88
C VAL A 238 -17.71 -53.00 2.67
N GLY A 239 -18.81 -53.47 2.04
CA GLY A 239 -18.73 -54.35 0.88
C GLY A 239 -18.79 -53.66 -0.50
N ARG A 240 -19.43 -52.49 -0.59
CA ARG A 240 -19.64 -51.81 -1.89
C ARG A 240 -18.74 -50.58 -2.11
N THR A 241 -18.33 -49.89 -1.04
CA THR A 241 -17.60 -48.62 -1.15
C THR A 241 -16.12 -48.81 -1.40
N THR A 242 -15.49 -49.85 -0.83
CA THR A 242 -14.06 -50.17 -1.08
C THR A 242 -13.82 -50.59 -2.53
N MET A 243 -14.67 -51.47 -3.08
CA MET A 243 -14.56 -51.88 -4.49
C MET A 243 -14.80 -50.71 -5.47
N THR A 244 -15.67 -49.76 -5.17
CA THR A 244 -15.87 -48.56 -5.97
C THR A 244 -14.77 -47.54 -5.79
N ALA A 245 -14.18 -47.40 -4.61
CA ALA A 245 -13.05 -46.51 -4.33
C ALA A 245 -11.79 -46.99 -5.06
N GLU A 246 -11.44 -48.27 -4.97
CA GLU A 246 -10.28 -48.85 -5.68
C GLU A 246 -10.44 -48.75 -7.20
N ARG A 247 -11.62 -49.04 -7.74
CA ARG A 247 -11.93 -48.91 -9.17
C ARG A 247 -11.87 -47.42 -9.62
N PHE A 248 -12.32 -46.49 -8.78
CA PHE A 248 -12.23 -45.06 -9.04
C PHE A 248 -10.78 -44.62 -9.09
N LEU A 249 -9.96 -45.01 -8.11
CA LEU A 249 -8.54 -44.73 -8.05
C LEU A 249 -7.80 -45.31 -9.26
N ALA A 250 -8.00 -46.60 -9.57
CA ALA A 250 -7.35 -47.26 -10.70
C ALA A 250 -7.68 -46.59 -12.05
N ARG A 251 -8.90 -46.09 -12.23
CA ARG A 251 -9.33 -45.42 -13.48
C ARG A 251 -8.83 -44.00 -13.62
N LYS A 252 -8.60 -43.28 -12.51
CA LYS A 252 -8.34 -41.84 -12.51
C LYS A 252 -6.88 -41.47 -12.24
N ARG A 253 -6.11 -42.39 -11.64
CA ARG A 253 -4.73 -42.12 -11.22
C ARG A 253 -3.85 -41.64 -12.37
N ASP A 254 -3.86 -42.34 -13.51
CA ASP A 254 -3.03 -41.97 -14.66
C ASP A 254 -3.42 -40.61 -15.25
N ALA A 255 -4.73 -40.29 -15.24
CA ALA A 255 -5.20 -38.98 -15.69
C ALA A 255 -4.75 -37.86 -14.76
N TRP A 256 -4.77 -38.09 -13.43
CA TRP A 256 -4.25 -37.13 -12.44
C TRP A 256 -2.75 -36.91 -12.56
N ASP A 257 -1.98 -37.99 -12.72
CA ASP A 257 -0.52 -37.94 -12.91
C ASP A 257 -0.17 -37.18 -14.21
N ALA A 258 -0.84 -37.49 -15.32
CA ALA A 258 -0.65 -36.80 -16.58
C ALA A 258 -1.00 -35.31 -16.49
N PHE A 259 -2.10 -34.96 -15.81
CA PHE A 259 -2.48 -33.59 -15.57
C PHE A 259 -1.47 -32.89 -14.65
N HIS A 260 -1.01 -33.54 -13.58
CA HIS A 260 -0.02 -32.98 -12.65
C HIS A 260 1.29 -32.65 -13.36
N GLN A 261 1.82 -33.57 -14.14
CA GLN A 261 3.04 -33.32 -14.94
C GLN A 261 2.87 -32.19 -15.94
N ARG A 262 1.69 -32.07 -16.55
CA ARG A 262 1.35 -30.98 -17.46
C ARG A 262 1.25 -29.64 -16.72
N ALA A 263 0.62 -29.63 -15.55
CA ALA A 263 0.49 -28.46 -14.69
C ALA A 263 1.87 -27.96 -14.21
N LEU A 264 2.77 -28.84 -13.77
CA LEU A 264 4.13 -28.50 -13.37
C LEU A 264 4.96 -27.92 -14.53
N ARG A 265 4.83 -28.46 -15.74
CA ARG A 265 5.47 -27.90 -16.94
C ARG A 265 4.95 -26.50 -17.24
N MET A 266 3.61 -26.30 -17.19
CA MET A 266 3.01 -24.98 -17.40
C MET A 266 3.40 -23.98 -16.30
N GLU A 267 3.55 -24.41 -15.08
CA GLU A 267 4.01 -23.54 -13.98
C GLU A 267 5.42 -22.98 -14.27
N ARG A 268 6.29 -23.77 -14.91
CA ARG A 268 7.64 -23.35 -15.31
C ARG A 268 7.65 -22.48 -16.57
N SER A 269 6.87 -22.84 -17.59
CA SER A 269 6.90 -22.22 -18.93
C SER A 269 5.86 -21.09 -19.08
N GLY A 270 4.84 -21.02 -18.23
CA GLY A 270 3.71 -20.09 -18.29
C GLY A 270 2.60 -20.52 -19.26
N VAL A 271 1.39 -19.99 -19.07
CA VAL A 271 0.18 -20.30 -19.89
C VAL A 271 0.39 -19.99 -21.37
N GLY A 272 1.23 -18.98 -21.70
CA GLY A 272 1.55 -18.62 -23.10
C GLY A 272 2.41 -19.64 -23.85
N ALA A 273 2.90 -20.69 -23.20
CA ALA A 273 3.61 -21.78 -23.87
C ALA A 273 2.68 -22.84 -24.47
N LEU A 274 1.37 -22.78 -24.17
CA LEU A 274 0.36 -23.61 -24.78
C LEU A 274 -0.24 -22.95 -26.01
N PRO A 275 -0.51 -23.70 -27.09
CA PRO A 275 -1.35 -23.23 -28.18
C PRO A 275 -2.72 -22.77 -27.66
N ALA A 276 -3.26 -21.69 -28.22
CA ALA A 276 -4.52 -21.09 -27.75
C ALA A 276 -5.69 -22.10 -27.64
N GLY A 277 -5.72 -23.11 -28.51
CA GLY A 277 -6.73 -24.19 -28.49
C GLY A 277 -6.58 -25.21 -27.35
N GLU A 278 -5.42 -25.26 -26.66
CA GLU A 278 -5.21 -26.20 -25.54
C GLU A 278 -5.56 -25.62 -24.17
N ILE A 279 -5.67 -24.30 -24.04
CA ILE A 279 -6.02 -23.62 -22.80
C ILE A 279 -7.43 -24.05 -22.30
N PRO A 280 -8.48 -24.09 -23.15
CA PRO A 280 -9.80 -24.58 -22.74
C PRO A 280 -9.78 -26.04 -22.27
N LYS A 281 -9.00 -26.90 -22.94
CA LYS A 281 -8.86 -28.31 -22.58
C LYS A 281 -8.20 -28.48 -21.23
N PHE A 282 -7.13 -27.73 -20.97
CA PHE A 282 -6.45 -27.74 -19.66
C PHE A 282 -7.37 -27.22 -18.55
N ALA A 283 -8.14 -26.15 -18.79
CA ALA A 283 -9.12 -25.62 -17.83
C ALA A 283 -10.26 -26.62 -17.56
N ALA A 284 -10.68 -27.40 -18.55
CA ALA A 284 -11.66 -28.47 -18.37
C ALA A 284 -11.11 -29.60 -17.49
N GLN A 285 -9.86 -30.03 -17.74
CA GLN A 285 -9.19 -31.04 -16.91
C GLN A 285 -8.97 -30.56 -15.47
N TYR A 286 -8.61 -29.29 -15.26
CA TYR A 286 -8.52 -28.70 -13.92
C TYR A 286 -9.83 -28.80 -13.16
N ARG A 287 -10.96 -28.46 -13.81
CA ARG A 287 -12.30 -28.57 -13.18
C ARG A 287 -12.66 -30.01 -12.85
N GLU A 288 -12.27 -30.95 -13.70
CA GLU A 288 -12.50 -32.37 -13.46
C GLU A 288 -11.71 -32.87 -12.24
N VAL A 289 -10.41 -32.56 -12.13
CA VAL A 289 -9.58 -32.94 -10.98
C VAL A 289 -10.06 -32.26 -9.70
N ALA A 290 -10.51 -31.01 -9.76
CA ALA A 290 -11.10 -30.32 -8.61
C ALA A 290 -12.41 -30.98 -8.14
N ALA A 291 -13.24 -31.45 -9.08
CA ALA A 291 -14.45 -32.24 -8.76
C ALA A 291 -14.09 -33.62 -8.17
N ASP A 292 -13.03 -34.27 -8.68
CA ASP A 292 -12.53 -35.51 -8.13
C ASP A 292 -12.00 -35.35 -6.69
N LEU A 293 -11.32 -34.23 -6.36
CA LEU A 293 -10.94 -33.90 -5.00
C LEU A 293 -12.17 -33.72 -4.08
N ALA A 294 -13.19 -33.01 -4.56
CA ALA A 294 -14.44 -32.85 -3.81
C ALA A 294 -15.10 -34.20 -3.53
N ARG A 295 -15.16 -35.10 -4.54
CA ARG A 295 -15.66 -36.48 -4.38
C ARG A 295 -14.81 -37.28 -3.41
N ALA A 296 -13.47 -37.22 -3.52
CA ALA A 296 -12.55 -37.91 -2.62
C ALA A 296 -12.79 -37.54 -1.15
N ARG A 297 -13.03 -36.25 -0.88
CA ARG A 297 -13.38 -35.73 0.46
C ARG A 297 -14.78 -36.22 0.91
N THR A 298 -15.75 -36.19 0.02
CA THR A 298 -17.13 -36.64 0.32
C THR A 298 -17.18 -38.15 0.61
N TYR A 299 -16.42 -38.95 -0.13
CA TYR A 299 -16.33 -40.40 0.07
C TYR A 299 -15.29 -40.80 1.13
N GLN A 300 -14.63 -39.81 1.80
CA GLN A 300 -13.62 -40.04 2.85
C GLN A 300 -12.56 -41.05 2.41
N LEU A 301 -12.01 -40.86 1.20
CA LEU A 301 -10.89 -41.67 0.72
C LEU A 301 -9.66 -41.49 1.63
N ASP A 302 -8.67 -42.40 1.49
CA ASP A 302 -7.42 -42.34 2.25
C ASP A 302 -6.82 -40.93 2.21
N GLN A 303 -6.35 -40.45 3.36
CA GLN A 303 -5.83 -39.12 3.54
C GLN A 303 -4.66 -38.82 2.57
N ARG A 304 -3.86 -39.83 2.22
CA ARG A 304 -2.77 -39.72 1.24
C ARG A 304 -3.26 -39.39 -0.16
N VAL A 305 -4.43 -39.91 -0.54
CA VAL A 305 -5.07 -39.64 -1.84
C VAL A 305 -5.62 -38.20 -1.86
N ILE A 306 -6.22 -37.75 -0.76
CA ILE A 306 -6.73 -36.38 -0.63
C ILE A 306 -5.57 -35.39 -0.72
N GLU A 307 -4.48 -35.60 0.01
CA GLU A 307 -3.28 -34.75 -0.03
C GLU A 307 -2.62 -34.75 -1.41
N TYR A 308 -2.63 -35.90 -2.10
CA TYR A 308 -2.14 -35.96 -3.48
C TYR A 308 -3.01 -35.11 -4.41
N LEU A 309 -4.32 -35.26 -4.37
CA LEU A 309 -5.25 -34.46 -5.17
C LEU A 309 -5.19 -32.97 -4.84
N GLU A 310 -5.00 -32.60 -3.59
CA GLU A 310 -4.78 -31.21 -3.18
C GLU A 310 -3.53 -30.63 -3.85
N ARG A 311 -2.44 -31.37 -3.91
CA ARG A 311 -1.21 -30.96 -4.63
C ARG A 311 -1.47 -30.80 -6.12
N VAL A 312 -2.19 -31.74 -6.74
CA VAL A 312 -2.52 -31.70 -8.17
C VAL A 312 -3.42 -30.52 -8.50
N VAL A 313 -4.47 -30.27 -7.70
CA VAL A 313 -5.36 -29.12 -7.86
C VAL A 313 -4.60 -27.80 -7.64
N SER A 314 -3.72 -27.74 -6.63
CA SER A 314 -2.89 -26.56 -6.39
C SER A 314 -1.94 -26.27 -7.55
N ALA A 315 -1.30 -27.29 -8.12
CA ALA A 315 -0.47 -27.14 -9.31
C ALA A 315 -1.27 -26.64 -10.52
N GLY A 316 -2.46 -27.21 -10.76
CA GLY A 316 -3.36 -26.78 -11.83
C GLY A 316 -3.86 -25.33 -11.62
N HIS A 317 -4.19 -24.96 -10.38
CA HIS A 317 -4.57 -23.61 -10.03
C HIS A 317 -3.42 -22.62 -10.29
N ASN A 318 -2.22 -22.95 -9.82
CA ASN A 318 -1.03 -22.13 -10.05
C ASN A 318 -0.73 -21.99 -11.54
N ALA A 319 -0.87 -23.05 -12.32
CA ALA A 319 -0.64 -23.03 -13.75
C ALA A 319 -1.63 -22.10 -14.50
N LEU A 320 -2.93 -22.12 -14.12
CA LEU A 320 -3.98 -21.31 -14.77
C LEU A 320 -4.04 -19.88 -14.28
N TYR A 321 -3.93 -19.70 -12.94
CA TYR A 321 -4.25 -18.43 -12.27
C TYR A 321 -3.04 -17.73 -11.68
N ARG A 322 -1.88 -18.42 -11.63
CA ARG A 322 -0.64 -17.73 -11.36
C ARG A 322 -0.37 -16.84 -12.56
N THR A 323 -0.87 -15.62 -12.47
CA THR A 323 -0.38 -14.56 -13.36
C THR A 323 1.13 -14.73 -13.36
N ARG A 324 1.72 -15.02 -14.53
CA ARG A 324 3.18 -15.04 -14.70
C ARG A 324 3.74 -14.03 -13.69
N ARG A 325 4.56 -14.46 -12.74
CA ARG A 325 5.51 -13.51 -12.17
C ARG A 325 6.09 -12.87 -13.41
N ARG A 326 5.59 -11.67 -13.74
CA ARG A 326 6.12 -10.93 -14.88
C ARG A 326 7.61 -11.10 -14.74
N VAL A 327 8.25 -11.74 -15.70
CA VAL A 327 9.70 -11.63 -15.89
C VAL A 327 9.98 -10.20 -15.48
N ARG A 328 10.78 -9.99 -14.43
CA ARG A 328 11.00 -8.66 -13.83
C ARG A 328 11.16 -7.72 -14.99
N THR A 329 10.13 -6.92 -15.26
CA THR A 329 10.20 -5.90 -16.31
C THR A 329 11.46 -5.15 -15.93
N PRO A 330 12.51 -5.13 -16.74
CA PRO A 330 13.77 -4.54 -16.32
C PRO A 330 13.45 -3.14 -15.82
N ILE A 331 14.06 -2.72 -14.71
CA ILE A 331 13.83 -1.40 -14.10
C ILE A 331 13.85 -0.32 -15.18
N VAL A 332 14.71 -0.49 -16.18
CA VAL A 332 14.83 0.37 -17.36
C VAL A 332 13.51 0.49 -18.16
N GLU A 333 12.74 -0.60 -18.30
CA GLU A 333 11.44 -0.54 -19.00
C GLU A 333 10.41 0.26 -18.21
N TYR A 334 10.43 0.21 -16.87
CA TYR A 334 9.60 1.08 -16.06
C TYR A 334 10.03 2.54 -16.19
N LEU A 335 11.34 2.81 -16.08
CA LEU A 335 11.88 4.18 -16.12
C LEU A 335 11.70 4.84 -17.49
N LEU A 336 11.99 4.15 -18.58
CA LEU A 336 11.98 4.72 -19.94
C LEU A 336 10.72 4.41 -20.74
N GLY A 337 9.86 3.51 -20.28
CA GLY A 337 8.62 3.10 -20.94
C GLY A 337 7.37 3.45 -20.14
N ASP A 338 7.09 2.68 -19.09
CA ASP A 338 5.83 2.77 -18.33
C ASP A 338 5.61 4.15 -17.67
N PHE A 339 6.65 4.74 -17.06
CA PHE A 339 6.52 6.01 -16.36
C PHE A 339 6.27 7.18 -17.32
N PRO A 340 7.10 7.42 -18.36
CA PRO A 340 6.82 8.51 -19.29
C PRO A 340 5.54 8.29 -20.09
N ALA A 341 5.17 7.03 -20.40
CA ALA A 341 3.90 6.72 -21.04
C ALA A 341 2.68 7.14 -20.21
N ALA A 342 2.72 6.91 -18.89
CA ALA A 342 1.66 7.34 -17.97
C ALA A 342 1.51 8.87 -17.95
N VAL A 343 2.62 9.60 -17.99
CA VAL A 343 2.61 11.08 -18.06
C VAL A 343 2.02 11.56 -19.40
N VAL A 344 2.47 11.00 -20.52
CA VAL A 344 1.95 11.36 -21.87
C VAL A 344 0.45 11.06 -21.99
N GLN A 345 -0.02 9.93 -21.47
CA GLN A 345 -1.44 9.60 -21.40
C GLN A 345 -2.23 10.61 -20.57
N SER A 346 -1.58 11.26 -19.60
CA SER A 346 -2.20 12.19 -18.65
C SER A 346 -1.94 13.67 -19.02
N ARG A 347 -1.45 13.96 -20.22
CA ARG A 347 -0.99 15.30 -20.65
C ARG A 347 -1.97 16.43 -20.38
N VAL A 348 -3.28 16.20 -20.52
CA VAL A 348 -4.30 17.23 -20.28
C VAL A 348 -4.32 17.64 -18.79
N TYR A 349 -4.23 16.67 -17.89
CA TYR A 349 -4.21 16.94 -16.45
C TYR A 349 -2.92 17.65 -16.03
N VAL A 350 -1.79 17.28 -16.64
CA VAL A 350 -0.50 17.95 -16.42
C VAL A 350 -0.53 19.39 -16.95
N LEU A 351 -1.15 19.63 -18.11
CA LEU A 351 -1.34 20.97 -18.65
C LEU A 351 -2.24 21.84 -17.76
N VAL A 352 -3.33 21.27 -17.23
CA VAL A 352 -4.19 22.00 -16.28
C VAL A 352 -3.40 22.36 -15.03
N ALA A 353 -2.59 21.44 -14.49
CA ALA A 353 -1.73 21.71 -13.36
C ALA A 353 -0.71 22.83 -13.64
N PHE A 354 -0.08 22.80 -14.82
CA PHE A 354 0.83 23.84 -15.28
C PHE A 354 0.14 25.22 -15.30
N LEU A 355 -1.04 25.32 -15.92
CA LEU A 355 -1.78 26.58 -16.00
C LEU A 355 -2.22 27.09 -14.62
N LEU A 356 -2.72 26.21 -13.75
CA LEU A 356 -3.13 26.55 -12.39
C LEU A 356 -1.95 27.02 -11.51
N PHE A 357 -0.74 26.70 -11.86
CA PHE A 357 0.47 27.16 -11.17
C PHE A 357 1.04 28.43 -11.82
N MET A 358 1.22 28.42 -13.16
CA MET A 358 1.94 29.48 -13.86
C MET A 358 1.14 30.77 -14.03
N LEU A 359 -0.19 30.71 -14.16
CA LEU A 359 -1.01 31.91 -14.25
C LEU A 359 -1.01 32.71 -12.94
N PRO A 360 -1.22 32.11 -11.75
CA PRO A 360 -1.04 32.81 -10.48
C PRO A 360 0.39 33.30 -10.24
N ALA A 361 1.40 32.54 -10.69
CA ALA A 361 2.79 32.97 -10.59
C ALA A 361 3.04 34.27 -11.39
N ALA A 362 2.57 34.31 -12.63
CA ALA A 362 2.69 35.50 -13.47
C ALA A 362 1.92 36.70 -12.86
N ALA A 363 0.70 36.47 -12.38
CA ALA A 363 -0.11 37.52 -11.73
C ALA A 363 0.57 38.07 -10.47
N ALA A 364 1.09 37.19 -9.61
CA ALA A 364 1.80 37.56 -8.38
C ALA A 364 3.10 38.33 -8.67
N TYR A 365 3.84 37.86 -9.70
CA TYR A 365 5.04 38.60 -10.15
C TYR A 365 4.72 40.01 -10.60
N VAL A 366 3.71 40.21 -11.44
CA VAL A 366 3.27 41.53 -11.90
C VAL A 366 2.80 42.37 -10.72
N MET A 367 1.98 41.77 -9.83
CA MET A 367 1.41 42.49 -8.68
C MET A 367 2.51 43.10 -7.76
N ILE A 368 3.53 42.32 -7.38
CA ILE A 368 4.55 42.78 -6.47
C ILE A 368 5.56 43.73 -7.17
N THR A 369 5.77 43.55 -8.49
CA THR A 369 6.66 44.48 -9.25
C THR A 369 6.01 45.83 -9.49
N GLU A 370 4.70 45.90 -9.73
CA GLU A 370 3.97 47.14 -9.94
C GLU A 370 3.62 47.85 -8.58
N ARG A 371 3.53 47.07 -7.49
CA ARG A 371 3.17 47.56 -6.16
C ARG A 371 4.15 47.07 -5.09
N PRO A 372 5.39 47.60 -5.04
CA PRO A 372 6.40 47.14 -4.06
C PRO A 372 5.97 47.28 -2.59
N GLY A 373 5.06 48.23 -2.29
CA GLY A 373 4.60 48.48 -0.92
C GLY A 373 3.85 47.33 -0.26
N ILE A 374 3.36 46.30 -1.04
CA ILE A 374 2.69 45.14 -0.47
C ILE A 374 3.68 44.04 -0.05
N THR A 375 4.96 44.23 -0.24
CA THR A 375 5.98 43.19 -0.01
C THR A 375 5.92 42.64 1.41
N GLU A 376 5.81 43.47 2.42
CA GLU A 376 5.74 43.07 3.82
C GLU A 376 4.47 42.30 4.19
N ASP A 377 3.37 42.57 3.46
CA ASP A 377 2.08 41.93 3.69
C ASP A 377 2.03 40.50 3.10
N VAL A 378 2.73 40.27 1.98
CA VAL A 378 2.60 39.01 1.21
C VAL A 378 3.83 38.09 1.30
N MET A 379 5.00 38.61 1.71
CA MET A 379 6.24 37.85 1.78
C MET A 379 6.70 37.59 3.21
N PRO A 380 7.11 36.36 3.53
CA PRO A 380 7.75 36.09 4.82
C PRO A 380 9.02 36.94 5.01
N GLN A 381 9.22 37.47 6.21
CA GLN A 381 10.39 38.32 6.54
C GLN A 381 11.72 37.65 6.18
N GLY A 382 11.82 36.34 6.32
CA GLY A 382 13.01 35.59 5.93
C GLY A 382 13.35 35.65 4.43
N MET A 383 12.35 35.81 3.56
CA MET A 383 12.57 36.01 2.11
C MET A 383 12.98 37.42 1.79
N ILE A 384 12.42 38.42 2.47
CA ILE A 384 12.81 39.84 2.35
C ILE A 384 14.28 40.00 2.75
N ASN A 385 14.64 39.47 3.93
CA ASN A 385 16.03 39.53 4.41
C ASN A 385 17.01 38.83 3.44
N ARG A 386 16.61 37.77 2.78
CA ARG A 386 17.42 37.09 1.75
C ARG A 386 17.62 37.96 0.51
N ALA A 387 16.59 38.67 0.05
CA ALA A 387 16.69 39.57 -1.09
C ALA A 387 17.61 40.77 -0.77
N GLU A 388 17.50 41.35 0.42
CA GLU A 388 18.38 42.42 0.92
C GLU A 388 19.83 41.96 1.00
N GLN A 389 20.07 40.79 1.60
CA GLN A 389 21.43 40.23 1.66
C GLN A 389 22.01 39.93 0.28
N ALA A 390 21.18 39.47 -0.67
CA ALA A 390 21.60 39.26 -2.04
C ALA A 390 22.00 40.56 -2.72
N ALA A 391 21.22 41.66 -2.53
CA ALA A 391 21.52 42.98 -3.06
C ALA A 391 22.82 43.58 -2.46
N ALA A 392 23.01 43.43 -1.15
CA ALA A 392 24.25 43.87 -0.48
C ALA A 392 25.47 43.13 -1.02
N ARG A 393 25.38 41.82 -1.25
CA ARG A 393 26.50 41.02 -1.81
C ARG A 393 26.81 41.37 -3.26
N GLU A 394 25.79 41.62 -4.08
CA GLU A 394 26.00 42.07 -5.47
C GLU A 394 26.70 43.40 -5.52
N ALA A 395 26.32 44.33 -4.63
CA ALA A 395 27.01 45.62 -4.50
C ALA A 395 28.50 45.48 -4.12
N GLU A 396 28.87 44.39 -3.40
CA GLU A 396 30.24 44.03 -3.06
C GLU A 396 30.97 43.22 -4.17
N GLY A 397 30.31 42.98 -5.32
CA GLY A 397 30.87 42.18 -6.42
C GLY A 397 31.00 40.69 -6.11
N ARG A 398 30.27 40.18 -5.11
CA ARG A 398 30.27 38.78 -4.71
C ARG A 398 29.15 38.01 -5.41
N THR A 399 29.41 36.75 -5.73
CA THR A 399 28.36 35.87 -6.31
C THR A 399 27.36 35.42 -5.25
N TYR A 400 26.11 35.14 -5.68
CA TYR A 400 25.00 34.74 -4.79
C TYR A 400 25.29 33.47 -3.97
N ALA A 401 26.03 32.53 -4.52
CA ALA A 401 26.15 31.18 -3.99
C ALA A 401 27.18 30.98 -2.89
N GLN A 402 27.27 31.90 -1.92
CA GLN A 402 28.09 31.62 -0.74
C GLN A 402 27.26 31.14 0.46
N THR A 403 26.46 30.11 0.24
CA THR A 403 26.20 29.14 1.30
C THR A 403 27.54 28.49 1.60
N GLY A 404 28.00 28.56 2.84
CA GLY A 404 29.27 27.96 3.24
C GLY A 404 29.34 26.49 2.77
N ALA A 405 30.53 26.03 2.41
CA ALA A 405 30.67 24.62 1.95
C ALA A 405 30.12 23.61 2.98
N ASP A 406 30.03 24.00 4.22
CA ASP A 406 29.46 23.28 5.35
C ASP A 406 27.93 23.26 5.37
N GLU A 407 27.25 24.29 4.90
CA GLU A 407 25.78 24.34 4.88
C GLU A 407 25.15 23.80 3.60
N ARG A 408 25.89 23.70 2.48
CA ARG A 408 25.40 23.26 1.17
C ARG A 408 24.65 21.92 1.21
N PRO A 409 25.17 20.84 1.86
CA PRO A 409 24.48 19.58 1.90
C PRO A 409 23.14 19.63 2.65
N PHE A 410 23.09 20.39 3.76
CA PHE A 410 21.88 20.57 4.55
C PHE A 410 20.81 21.32 3.76
N VAL A 411 21.17 22.41 3.09
CA VAL A 411 20.25 23.22 2.26
C VAL A 411 19.69 22.35 1.12
N ALA A 412 20.53 21.59 0.42
CA ALA A 412 20.11 20.69 -0.63
C ALA A 412 19.13 19.62 -0.09
N ALA A 413 19.44 18.98 1.03
CA ALA A 413 18.55 18.00 1.65
C ALA A 413 17.19 18.61 2.06
N ALA A 414 17.20 19.85 2.58
CA ALA A 414 15.97 20.56 2.96
C ALA A 414 15.10 20.89 1.74
N ILE A 415 15.69 21.34 0.63
CA ILE A 415 14.95 21.66 -0.60
C ILE A 415 14.38 20.38 -1.24
N ILE A 416 15.18 19.32 -1.34
CA ILE A 416 14.72 18.02 -1.85
C ILE A 416 13.51 17.52 -1.06
N THR A 417 13.60 17.51 0.27
CA THR A 417 12.51 17.04 1.12
C THR A 417 11.26 17.91 0.98
N ASN A 418 11.42 19.24 0.88
CA ASN A 418 10.31 20.16 0.63
C ASN A 418 9.62 19.87 -0.70
N ASN A 419 10.37 19.72 -1.79
CA ASN A 419 9.82 19.46 -3.12
C ASN A 419 9.10 18.11 -3.21
N ILE A 420 9.62 17.09 -2.52
CA ILE A 420 8.91 15.80 -2.38
C ILE A 420 7.61 15.99 -1.59
N GLN A 421 7.61 16.73 -0.49
CA GLN A 421 6.42 16.99 0.32
C GLN A 421 5.34 17.74 -0.47
N VAL A 422 5.73 18.81 -1.19
CA VAL A 422 4.81 19.56 -2.06
C VAL A 422 4.23 18.62 -3.15
N SER A 423 5.10 17.88 -3.85
CA SER A 423 4.68 16.95 -4.89
C SER A 423 3.69 15.90 -4.37
N PHE A 424 3.94 15.34 -3.20
CA PHE A 424 3.02 14.38 -2.58
C PHE A 424 1.74 15.04 -2.08
N GLY A 425 1.82 16.26 -1.55
CA GLY A 425 0.66 17.06 -1.12
C GLY A 425 -0.31 17.32 -2.27
N VAL A 426 0.18 17.80 -3.42
CA VAL A 426 -0.67 18.04 -4.60
C VAL A 426 -1.23 16.76 -5.20
N PHE A 427 -0.51 15.65 -5.12
CA PHE A 427 -1.02 14.34 -5.55
C PHE A 427 -2.19 13.89 -4.68
N VAL A 428 -1.98 13.86 -3.38
CA VAL A 428 -2.95 13.37 -2.40
C VAL A 428 -4.17 14.28 -2.34
N GLY A 429 -3.98 15.58 -2.54
CA GLY A 429 -5.06 16.57 -2.67
C GLY A 429 -6.10 16.23 -3.75
N GLY A 430 -5.76 15.39 -4.73
CA GLY A 430 -6.70 14.88 -5.73
C GLY A 430 -7.89 14.12 -5.12
N LEU A 431 -7.71 13.49 -3.98
CA LEU A 431 -8.77 12.77 -3.28
C LEU A 431 -9.82 13.67 -2.62
N THR A 432 -9.54 14.97 -2.46
CA THR A 432 -10.50 15.99 -2.08
C THR A 432 -11.26 16.56 -3.29
N CYS A 433 -11.61 15.71 -4.24
CA CYS A 433 -12.17 16.14 -5.53
C CYS A 433 -11.27 17.14 -6.28
N GLY A 434 -9.96 17.14 -6.01
CA GLY A 434 -8.98 18.03 -6.64
C GLY A 434 -8.88 19.43 -6.05
N LEU A 435 -9.72 19.80 -5.07
CA LEU A 435 -9.75 21.14 -4.49
C LEU A 435 -8.44 21.50 -3.79
N LEU A 436 -7.92 20.58 -2.96
CA LEU A 436 -6.64 20.78 -2.28
C LEU A 436 -5.46 20.80 -3.26
N THR A 437 -5.50 19.98 -4.32
CA THR A 437 -4.49 20.04 -5.40
C THR A 437 -4.47 21.43 -6.04
N ALA A 438 -5.63 21.95 -6.45
CA ALA A 438 -5.75 23.27 -7.06
C ALA A 438 -5.27 24.38 -6.10
N TRP A 439 -5.69 24.32 -4.84
CA TRP A 439 -5.27 25.28 -3.81
C TRP A 439 -3.75 25.30 -3.60
N LEU A 440 -3.12 24.13 -3.45
CA LEU A 440 -1.68 24.02 -3.29
C LEU A 440 -0.92 24.52 -4.53
N LEU A 441 -1.43 24.27 -5.73
CA LEU A 441 -0.83 24.80 -6.96
C LEU A 441 -0.91 26.32 -7.01
N LEU A 442 -2.06 26.90 -6.68
CA LEU A 442 -2.26 28.34 -6.62
C LEU A 442 -1.28 29.00 -5.63
N LEU A 443 -1.22 28.48 -4.40
CA LEU A 443 -0.33 29.02 -3.36
C LEU A 443 1.13 28.93 -3.76
N ASN A 444 1.61 27.77 -4.24
CA ASN A 444 3.00 27.59 -4.63
C ASN A 444 3.35 28.45 -5.87
N GLY A 445 2.42 28.57 -6.82
CA GLY A 445 2.59 29.46 -7.97
C GLY A 445 2.71 30.93 -7.53
N MET A 446 1.80 31.40 -6.68
CA MET A 446 1.86 32.77 -6.15
C MET A 446 3.17 33.04 -5.39
N MET A 447 3.61 32.09 -4.54
CA MET A 447 4.86 32.23 -3.79
C MET A 447 6.10 32.31 -4.71
N LEU A 448 6.10 31.52 -5.80
CA LEU A 448 7.15 31.63 -6.82
C LEU A 448 7.11 33.01 -7.51
N GLY A 449 5.93 33.48 -7.91
CA GLY A 449 5.77 34.78 -8.57
C GLY A 449 6.17 35.94 -7.69
N PHE A 450 5.71 35.96 -6.45
CA PHE A 450 6.12 36.99 -5.45
C PHE A 450 7.62 36.92 -5.20
N GLY A 451 8.22 35.75 -5.06
CA GLY A 451 9.66 35.59 -4.87
C GLY A 451 10.46 36.18 -6.04
N LEU A 452 10.09 35.82 -7.29
CA LEU A 452 10.74 36.36 -8.49
C LEU A 452 10.61 37.89 -8.58
N GLY A 453 9.40 38.42 -8.30
CA GLY A 453 9.17 39.86 -8.32
C GLY A 453 9.89 40.63 -7.20
N LEU A 454 9.98 40.05 -5.99
CA LEU A 454 10.76 40.57 -4.87
C LEU A 454 12.24 40.74 -5.28
N PHE A 455 12.87 39.68 -5.78
CA PHE A 455 14.26 39.72 -6.20
C PHE A 455 14.49 40.69 -7.39
N LYS A 456 13.48 40.85 -8.28
CA LYS A 456 13.53 41.91 -9.31
C LYS A 456 13.53 43.31 -8.71
N ASN A 457 12.67 43.59 -7.72
CA ASN A 457 12.56 44.90 -7.09
C ASN A 457 13.88 45.31 -6.36
N TYR A 458 14.61 44.30 -5.84
CA TYR A 458 15.94 44.52 -5.25
C TYR A 458 17.09 44.53 -6.30
N GLY A 459 16.79 44.38 -7.62
CA GLY A 459 17.78 44.40 -8.69
C GLY A 459 18.54 43.09 -8.89
N VAL A 460 18.25 42.05 -8.11
CA VAL A 460 19.03 40.81 -8.00
C VAL A 460 18.29 39.56 -8.58
N LEU A 461 17.40 39.76 -9.56
CA LEU A 461 16.68 38.68 -10.19
C LEU A 461 17.60 37.64 -10.84
N SER A 462 18.72 38.08 -11.42
CA SER A 462 19.73 37.19 -12.01
C SER A 462 20.28 36.15 -11.04
N TYR A 463 20.42 36.49 -9.77
CA TYR A 463 20.83 35.58 -8.71
C TYR A 463 19.84 34.42 -8.52
N LEU A 464 18.58 34.77 -8.29
CA LEU A 464 17.52 33.75 -8.06
C LEU A 464 17.34 32.85 -9.28
N THR A 465 17.30 33.46 -10.49
CA THR A 465 17.14 32.70 -11.73
C THR A 465 18.32 31.78 -12.01
N THR A 466 19.55 32.23 -11.75
CA THR A 466 20.75 31.39 -11.91
C THR A 466 20.78 30.24 -10.89
N PHE A 467 20.36 30.50 -9.64
CA PHE A 467 20.27 29.45 -8.63
C PHE A 467 19.24 28.38 -9.01
N VAL A 468 18.06 28.80 -9.43
CA VAL A 468 16.95 27.87 -9.79
C VAL A 468 17.19 27.19 -11.15
N ALA A 469 17.93 27.81 -12.08
CA ALA A 469 18.11 27.31 -13.45
C ALA A 469 18.62 25.86 -13.51
N GLY A 470 19.52 25.46 -12.61
CA GLY A 470 20.12 24.12 -12.65
C GLY A 470 19.12 22.98 -12.42
N HIS A 471 18.14 23.14 -11.54
CA HIS A 471 17.24 22.09 -11.05
C HIS A 471 15.75 22.41 -11.19
N GLY A 472 15.36 23.69 -11.23
CA GLY A 472 13.97 24.13 -11.13
C GLY A 472 13.05 23.61 -12.24
N VAL A 473 13.58 23.36 -13.45
CA VAL A 473 12.81 22.78 -14.57
C VAL A 473 12.33 21.37 -14.20
N LEU A 474 13.20 20.54 -13.61
CA LEU A 474 12.85 19.18 -13.19
C LEU A 474 11.87 19.18 -12.04
N GLU A 475 12.07 20.03 -11.05
CA GLU A 475 11.22 20.14 -9.86
C GLU A 475 9.81 20.62 -10.21
N LEU A 476 9.68 21.71 -10.96
CA LEU A 476 8.38 22.19 -11.42
C LEU A 476 7.66 21.16 -12.28
N THR A 477 8.39 20.48 -13.19
CA THR A 477 7.82 19.39 -13.98
C THR A 477 7.32 18.25 -13.09
N ALA A 478 8.06 17.88 -12.05
CA ALA A 478 7.66 16.87 -11.08
C ALA A 478 6.38 17.27 -10.33
N ILE A 479 6.26 18.53 -9.89
CA ILE A 479 5.05 19.08 -9.25
C ILE A 479 3.85 19.01 -10.21
N PHE A 480 4.01 19.41 -11.48
CA PHE A 480 2.92 19.37 -12.47
C PHE A 480 2.47 17.94 -12.78
N ILE A 481 3.41 17.00 -12.91
CA ILE A 481 3.08 15.57 -13.10
C ILE A 481 2.35 15.03 -11.88
N SER A 482 2.80 15.37 -10.68
CA SER A 482 2.22 14.93 -9.43
C SER A 482 0.79 15.44 -9.24
N ALA A 483 0.57 16.73 -9.54
CA ALA A 483 -0.77 17.33 -9.54
C ALA A 483 -1.67 16.73 -10.63
N GLY A 484 -1.12 16.46 -11.83
CA GLY A 484 -1.84 15.76 -12.90
C GLY A 484 -2.29 14.36 -12.46
N ALA A 485 -1.47 13.63 -11.69
CA ALA A 485 -1.84 12.36 -11.07
C ALA A 485 -2.97 12.57 -10.03
N GLY A 486 -2.91 13.63 -9.23
CA GLY A 486 -3.99 14.03 -8.32
C GLY A 486 -5.31 14.31 -9.04
N PHE A 487 -5.29 15.07 -10.13
CA PHE A 487 -6.50 15.35 -10.92
C PHE A 487 -7.10 14.10 -11.58
N ARG A 488 -6.31 13.08 -11.90
CA ARG A 488 -6.84 11.77 -12.32
C ARG A 488 -7.63 11.10 -11.21
N LEU A 489 -7.13 11.14 -9.97
CA LEU A 489 -7.88 10.62 -8.82
C LEU A 489 -9.17 11.43 -8.58
N ALA A 490 -9.10 12.76 -8.71
CA ALA A 490 -10.29 13.63 -8.61
C ALA A 490 -11.35 13.25 -9.65
N LYS A 491 -10.94 13.04 -10.91
CA LYS A 491 -11.86 12.57 -11.98
C LYS A 491 -12.52 11.26 -11.61
N ALA A 492 -11.76 10.28 -11.08
CA ALA A 492 -12.32 8.99 -10.68
C ALA A 492 -13.43 9.10 -9.62
N ILE A 493 -13.36 10.13 -8.76
CA ILE A 493 -14.34 10.39 -7.71
C ILE A 493 -15.57 11.15 -8.27
N ILE A 494 -15.33 12.21 -9.08
CA ILE A 494 -16.38 13.11 -9.56
C ILE A 494 -17.12 12.48 -10.74
N ALA A 495 -16.42 11.94 -11.72
CA ALA A 495 -16.95 11.42 -12.98
C ALA A 495 -16.37 10.03 -13.31
N PRO A 496 -16.80 8.97 -12.59
CA PRO A 496 -16.28 7.61 -12.76
C PRO A 496 -16.67 6.95 -14.08
N GLY A 497 -17.61 7.54 -14.86
CA GLY A 497 -18.20 6.93 -16.06
C GLY A 497 -19.05 5.71 -15.71
N ASP A 498 -18.95 4.65 -16.51
CA ASP A 498 -19.70 3.39 -16.33
C ASP A 498 -19.17 2.52 -15.17
N ARG A 499 -18.17 2.99 -14.42
CA ARG A 499 -17.54 2.26 -13.31
C ARG A 499 -18.09 2.73 -11.96
N THR A 500 -18.01 1.85 -10.97
CA THR A 500 -18.17 2.32 -9.59
C THR A 500 -17.02 3.27 -9.23
N ARG A 501 -17.21 4.23 -8.31
CA ARG A 501 -16.14 5.13 -7.83
C ARG A 501 -14.93 4.35 -7.33
N LYS A 502 -15.15 3.21 -6.66
CA LYS A 502 -14.10 2.32 -6.20
C LYS A 502 -13.28 1.74 -7.36
N ASP A 503 -13.94 1.19 -8.38
CA ASP A 503 -13.26 0.60 -9.54
C ASP A 503 -12.54 1.67 -10.37
N ALA A 504 -13.14 2.84 -10.53
CA ALA A 504 -12.52 3.98 -11.19
C ALA A 504 -11.25 4.42 -10.45
N LEU A 505 -11.29 4.54 -9.11
CA LEU A 505 -10.13 4.87 -8.29
C LEU A 505 -9.01 3.84 -8.41
N ILE A 506 -9.31 2.54 -8.46
CA ILE A 506 -8.31 1.48 -8.64
C ILE A 506 -7.63 1.61 -10.01
N VAL A 507 -8.40 1.86 -11.06
CA VAL A 507 -7.86 1.98 -12.43
C VAL A 507 -7.01 3.24 -12.58
N GLU A 508 -7.54 4.40 -12.22
CA GLU A 508 -6.85 5.68 -12.32
C GLU A 508 -5.67 5.75 -11.33
N GLY A 509 -5.80 5.15 -10.14
CA GLY A 509 -4.75 5.04 -9.13
C GLY A 509 -3.52 4.26 -9.64
N ARG A 510 -3.71 3.22 -10.46
CA ARG A 510 -2.58 2.50 -11.08
C ARG A 510 -1.80 3.37 -12.06
N ILE A 511 -2.49 4.22 -12.82
CA ILE A 511 -1.83 5.17 -13.74
C ILE A 511 -1.14 6.27 -12.92
N ALA A 512 -1.83 6.81 -11.92
CA ALA A 512 -1.29 7.82 -11.02
C ALA A 512 -0.02 7.32 -10.28
N ALA A 513 0.01 6.06 -9.85
CA ALA A 513 1.20 5.46 -9.22
C ALA A 513 2.42 5.42 -10.16
N ARG A 514 2.21 5.15 -11.47
CA ARG A 514 3.28 5.21 -12.46
C ARG A 514 3.78 6.65 -12.67
N MET A 515 2.87 7.63 -12.67
CA MET A 515 3.23 9.05 -12.72
C MET A 515 4.06 9.46 -11.50
N ILE A 516 3.72 9.00 -10.30
CA ILE A 516 4.52 9.24 -9.10
C ILE A 516 5.89 8.56 -9.18
N GLY A 517 6.00 7.39 -9.82
CA GLY A 517 7.29 6.78 -10.15
C GLY A 517 8.17 7.71 -10.98
N ALA A 518 7.61 8.37 -12.00
CA ALA A 518 8.31 9.39 -12.78
C ALA A 518 8.72 10.59 -11.92
N VAL A 519 7.83 11.09 -11.06
CA VAL A 519 8.10 12.20 -10.12
C VAL A 519 9.30 11.89 -9.24
N ILE A 520 9.34 10.72 -8.61
CA ILE A 520 10.45 10.30 -7.74
C ILE A 520 11.76 10.29 -8.53
N THR A 521 11.74 9.78 -9.76
CA THR A 521 12.93 9.76 -10.63
C THR A 521 13.42 11.17 -10.95
N LEU A 522 12.51 12.08 -11.33
CA LEU A 522 12.86 13.47 -11.65
C LEU A 522 13.39 14.22 -10.43
N LEU A 523 12.77 14.08 -9.27
CA LEU A 523 13.21 14.73 -8.04
C LEU A 523 14.57 14.19 -7.54
N ALA A 524 14.85 12.89 -7.74
CA ALA A 524 16.16 12.34 -7.41
C ALA A 524 17.27 12.96 -8.29
N ILE A 525 16.99 13.13 -9.60
CA ILE A 525 17.92 13.79 -10.51
C ILE A 525 18.07 15.29 -10.16
N ALA A 526 16.95 15.98 -9.93
CA ALA A 526 16.94 17.40 -9.57
C ALA A 526 17.76 17.66 -8.30
N GLY A 527 17.54 16.86 -7.26
CA GLY A 527 18.26 16.97 -6.00
C GLY A 527 19.76 16.70 -6.13
N THR A 528 20.15 15.77 -7.03
CA THR A 528 21.56 15.54 -7.33
C THR A 528 22.19 16.78 -8.01
N ILE A 529 21.50 17.37 -8.99
CA ILE A 529 21.96 18.60 -9.67
C ILE A 529 22.02 19.76 -8.69
N GLU A 530 21.04 19.90 -7.81
CA GLU A 530 21.00 20.94 -6.81
C GLU A 530 22.19 20.83 -5.83
N GLY A 531 22.40 19.65 -5.26
CA GLY A 531 23.47 19.41 -4.30
C GLY A 531 24.87 19.60 -4.88
N LEU A 532 25.08 19.27 -6.16
CA LEU A 532 26.39 19.33 -6.81
C LEU A 532 26.64 20.63 -7.57
N LEU A 533 25.62 21.18 -8.24
CA LEU A 533 25.80 22.29 -9.17
C LEU A 533 25.20 23.62 -8.66
N SER A 534 23.92 23.58 -8.21
CA SER A 534 23.21 24.85 -7.90
C SER A 534 23.79 25.57 -6.70
N THR A 535 24.25 24.83 -5.69
CA THR A 535 24.91 25.31 -4.49
C THR A 535 26.41 25.62 -4.69
N SER A 536 27.00 25.24 -5.83
CA SER A 536 28.42 25.46 -6.14
C SER A 536 28.67 26.84 -6.71
N ASP A 537 29.95 27.25 -6.69
CA ASP A 537 30.43 28.49 -7.30
C ASP A 537 30.62 28.39 -8.83
N ALA A 538 30.00 27.39 -9.47
CA ALA A 538 30.05 27.19 -10.90
C ALA A 538 29.48 28.40 -11.67
N PRO A 539 30.09 28.78 -12.81
CA PRO A 539 29.63 29.90 -13.63
C PRO A 539 28.16 29.75 -14.04
N ALA A 540 27.44 30.85 -14.16
CA ALA A 540 26.04 30.89 -14.58
C ALA A 540 25.81 30.16 -15.92
N THR A 541 26.75 30.20 -16.85
CA THR A 541 26.72 29.50 -18.15
C THR A 541 26.59 27.98 -17.99
N TRP A 542 27.27 27.39 -17.03
CA TRP A 542 27.18 25.97 -16.74
C TRP A 542 25.77 25.59 -16.19
N LYS A 543 25.25 26.41 -15.28
CA LYS A 543 23.91 26.19 -14.68
C LYS A 543 22.82 26.31 -15.74
N ILE A 544 22.92 27.31 -16.65
CA ILE A 544 22.01 27.46 -17.78
C ILE A 544 22.17 26.31 -18.79
N GLY A 545 23.41 25.89 -19.07
CA GLY A 545 23.68 24.75 -19.96
C GLY A 545 23.04 23.46 -19.44
N VAL A 546 23.13 23.18 -18.15
CA VAL A 546 22.47 22.03 -17.52
C VAL A 546 20.95 22.18 -17.58
N SER A 547 20.39 23.38 -17.39
CA SER A 547 18.96 23.63 -17.54
C SER A 547 18.47 23.30 -18.96
N LEU A 548 19.17 23.75 -19.98
CA LEU A 548 18.83 23.44 -21.38
C LEU A 548 18.96 21.94 -21.69
N ALA A 549 20.00 21.31 -21.15
CA ALA A 549 20.17 19.86 -21.28
C ALA A 549 19.03 19.09 -20.61
N THR A 550 18.57 19.51 -19.44
CA THR A 550 17.42 18.88 -18.77
C THR A 550 16.12 19.05 -19.52
N VAL A 551 15.87 20.21 -20.15
CA VAL A 551 14.71 20.42 -21.04
C VAL A 551 14.73 19.44 -22.22
N LEU A 552 15.89 19.29 -22.87
CA LEU A 552 16.06 18.36 -23.98
C LEU A 552 15.84 16.90 -23.52
N LEU A 553 16.43 16.50 -22.39
CA LEU A 553 16.26 15.17 -21.82
C LEU A 553 14.81 14.87 -21.45
N LEU A 554 14.08 15.85 -20.89
CA LEU A 554 12.64 15.73 -20.63
C LEU A 554 11.84 15.53 -21.93
N ALA A 555 12.16 16.29 -22.98
CA ALA A 555 11.50 16.13 -24.27
C ALA A 555 11.72 14.72 -24.85
N LEU A 556 12.96 14.21 -24.79
CA LEU A 556 13.29 12.84 -25.19
C LEU A 556 12.60 11.78 -24.32
N TYR A 557 12.55 12.03 -23.01
CA TYR A 557 11.87 11.16 -22.05
C TYR A 557 10.37 11.03 -22.35
N PHE A 558 9.68 12.13 -22.63
CA PHE A 558 8.27 12.07 -23.01
C PHE A 558 8.04 11.52 -24.43
N ALA A 559 9.01 11.74 -25.34
CA ALA A 559 8.97 11.11 -26.66
C ALA A 559 9.07 9.58 -26.57
N SER A 560 9.95 9.05 -25.70
CA SER A 560 10.04 7.59 -25.46
C SER A 560 8.73 7.02 -24.94
N GLY A 561 8.05 7.72 -24.02
CA GLY A 561 6.72 7.33 -23.54
C GLY A 561 5.66 7.30 -24.63
N ARG A 562 5.68 8.28 -25.55
CA ARG A 562 4.78 8.29 -26.72
C ARG A 562 5.04 7.11 -27.65
N GLN A 563 6.30 6.80 -27.92
CA GLN A 563 6.68 5.66 -28.76
C GLN A 563 6.25 4.34 -28.11
N TYR A 564 6.46 4.20 -26.81
CA TYR A 564 6.05 3.02 -26.05
C TYR A 564 4.53 2.79 -26.06
N LEU A 565 3.72 3.86 -26.00
CA LEU A 565 2.27 3.76 -26.15
C LEU A 565 1.87 3.29 -27.55
N ARG A 566 2.55 3.79 -28.61
CA ARG A 566 2.28 3.39 -29.99
C ARG A 566 2.64 1.93 -30.27
N SER A 567 3.68 1.39 -29.63
CA SER A 567 4.10 0.00 -29.81
C SER A 567 3.19 -1.02 -29.11
N ARG A 568 2.30 -0.55 -28.23
CA ARG A 568 1.36 -1.39 -27.48
C ARG A 568 -0.12 -1.19 -27.87
N ALA A 569 -0.41 -0.19 -28.69
CA ALA A 569 -1.71 0.04 -29.31
C ALA A 569 -1.86 -0.79 -30.58
#